data_76b3c9b9b16ba1a167c213069b832051
#
_entry.id   76b3c9b9b16ba1a167c213069b832051
#
_cell.length_a   1.000
_cell.length_b   1.000
_cell.length_c   1.000
_cell.angle_alpha   90.00
_cell.angle_beta   90.00
_cell.angle_gamma   90.00
#
_symmetry.space_group_name_H-M   'P 1'
#
loop_
_entity.id
_entity.type
_entity.pdbx_description
1 polymer ?
#
loop_
_entity_poly.entity_id
_entity_poly.type
_entity_poly.pdbx_seq_one_letter_code
_entity_poly.pdbx_strand_id
1 'polypeptide(L)'
;MYKFLDQLSPDHVEAIASLVFMEMLEAGYGAVAEFHYLHHDVGGRPYANLAEMSDRIIAAATKAGIGLTLLPVYYQFSGCDLRPLVSGQQRFGNDPERFLRLHADASKSVATGPKDYTIGLAPHSLRAVDTSGL
;
A
#
# COMPACT_ATOMS: atom_id res chain seq x y z
N MET A 1 3.18 2.61 17.63
CA MET A 1 2.99 2.24 16.23
C MET A 1 3.88 3.07 15.29
N TYR A 2 3.75 4.39 15.22
CA TYR A 2 4.49 5.22 14.23
C TYR A 2 6.02 5.16 14.31
N LYS A 3 6.63 4.99 15.47
CA LYS A 3 8.11 4.84 15.61
C LYS A 3 8.67 3.61 14.88
N PHE A 4 7.86 2.59 14.67
CA PHE A 4 8.26 1.38 13.95
C PHE A 4 8.23 1.59 12.44
N LEU A 5 7.29 2.41 11.94
CA LEU A 5 7.15 2.70 10.52
C LEU A 5 8.40 3.35 9.91
N ASP A 6 9.08 4.21 10.68
CA ASP A 6 10.29 4.90 10.21
C ASP A 6 11.48 3.95 9.99
N GLN A 7 11.40 2.71 10.47
CA GLN A 7 12.43 1.68 10.30
C GLN A 7 12.16 0.74 9.13
N LEU A 8 10.96 0.78 8.54
CA LEU A 8 10.59 -0.12 7.46
C LEU A 8 11.15 0.35 6.12
N SER A 9 12.06 -0.45 5.58
CA SER A 9 12.53 -0.35 4.19
C SER A 9 11.64 -1.18 3.26
N PRO A 10 11.75 -1.01 1.92
CA PRO A 10 11.08 -1.88 0.95
C PRO A 10 11.38 -3.38 1.19
N ASP A 11 12.63 -3.72 1.48
CA ASP A 11 13.03 -5.12 1.75
C ASP A 11 12.38 -5.66 3.04
N HIS A 12 12.24 -4.82 4.07
CA HIS A 12 11.50 -5.22 5.28
C HIS A 12 10.03 -5.48 4.99
N VAL A 13 9.39 -4.64 4.18
CA VAL A 13 7.98 -4.82 3.79
C VAL A 13 7.80 -6.12 3.03
N GLU A 14 8.66 -6.42 2.06
CA GLU A 14 8.62 -7.68 1.31
C GLU A 14 8.82 -8.90 2.22
N ALA A 15 9.80 -8.86 3.12
CA ALA A 15 10.07 -9.96 4.03
C ALA A 15 8.91 -10.23 4.99
N ILE A 16 8.34 -9.18 5.59
CA ILE A 16 7.20 -9.28 6.50
C ILE A 16 5.97 -9.79 5.77
N ALA A 17 5.66 -9.23 4.60
CA ALA A 17 4.53 -9.67 3.79
C ALA A 17 4.68 -11.13 3.35
N SER A 18 5.89 -11.55 2.95
CA SER A 18 6.16 -12.95 2.58
C SER A 18 5.88 -13.91 3.73
N LEU A 19 6.28 -13.57 4.96
CA LEU A 19 6.00 -14.37 6.14
C LEU A 19 4.50 -14.44 6.42
N VAL A 20 3.81 -13.30 6.43
CA VAL A 20 2.37 -13.22 6.68
C VAL A 20 1.59 -14.03 5.65
N PHE A 21 1.92 -13.91 4.36
CA PHE A 21 1.24 -14.63 3.29
C PHE A 21 1.49 -16.14 3.37
N MET A 22 2.67 -16.56 3.78
CA MET A 22 2.96 -17.98 4.06
C MET A 22 2.10 -18.51 5.22
N GLU A 23 2.03 -17.79 6.34
CA GLU A 23 1.20 -18.17 7.48
C GLU A 23 -0.30 -18.20 7.11
N MET A 24 -0.77 -17.28 6.25
CA MET A 24 -2.14 -17.29 5.74
C MET A 24 -2.43 -18.55 4.93
N LEU A 25 -1.52 -18.95 4.03
CA LEU A 25 -1.65 -20.20 3.26
C LEU A 25 -1.68 -21.43 4.18
N GLU A 26 -0.81 -21.49 5.20
CA GLU A 26 -0.80 -22.57 6.20
C GLU A 26 -2.12 -22.63 6.98
N ALA A 27 -2.75 -21.48 7.21
CA ALA A 27 -4.07 -21.37 7.83
C ALA A 27 -5.25 -21.65 6.88
N GLY A 28 -4.98 -21.95 5.59
CA GLY A 28 -5.98 -22.32 4.59
C GLY A 28 -6.55 -21.19 3.76
N TYR A 29 -5.98 -19.99 3.83
CA TYR A 29 -6.36 -18.86 2.96
C TYR A 29 -5.71 -19.03 1.58
N GLY A 30 -6.49 -18.95 0.51
CA GLY A 30 -5.99 -19.01 -0.87
C GLY A 30 -5.76 -17.66 -1.53
N ALA A 31 -6.30 -16.58 -0.95
CA ALA A 31 -6.18 -15.22 -1.48
C ALA A 31 -6.27 -14.19 -0.35
N VAL A 32 -5.76 -12.99 -0.62
CA VAL A 32 -5.80 -11.84 0.29
C VAL A 32 -6.23 -10.57 -0.45
N ALA A 33 -7.04 -9.74 0.23
CA ALA A 33 -7.24 -8.34 -0.15
C ALA A 33 -6.32 -7.49 0.73
N GLU A 34 -5.24 -7.00 0.13
CA GLU A 34 -4.21 -6.25 0.83
C GLU A 34 -4.54 -4.76 0.86
N PHE A 35 -4.97 -4.27 2.01
CA PHE A 35 -5.26 -2.86 2.27
C PHE A 35 -3.94 -2.11 2.51
N HIS A 36 -3.31 -1.70 1.42
CA HIS A 36 -1.91 -1.28 1.37
C HIS A 36 -1.74 0.21 1.69
N TYR A 37 -1.15 0.51 2.83
CA TYR A 37 -0.98 1.87 3.35
C TYR A 37 0.37 2.52 3.03
N LEU A 38 1.46 1.75 3.09
CA LEU A 38 2.80 2.28 3.10
C LEU A 38 3.28 2.53 1.68
N HIS A 39 3.31 3.80 1.26
CA HIS A 39 3.66 4.16 -0.12
C HIS A 39 5.03 4.79 -0.26
N HIS A 40 5.45 5.59 0.73
CA HIS A 40 6.60 6.48 0.61
C HIS A 40 7.70 6.16 1.61
N ASP A 41 8.88 6.70 1.35
CA ASP A 41 10.01 6.68 2.26
C ASP A 41 9.75 7.55 3.50
N VAL A 42 10.66 7.48 4.45
CA VAL A 42 10.60 8.26 5.70
C VAL A 42 10.39 9.74 5.41
N GLY A 43 9.50 10.36 6.17
CA GLY A 43 9.10 11.76 5.96
C GLY A 43 8.21 12.00 4.74
N GLY A 44 7.63 10.95 4.15
CA GLY A 44 6.71 11.06 3.02
C GLY A 44 7.38 11.35 1.68
N ARG A 45 8.69 11.13 1.58
CA ARG A 45 9.42 11.31 0.31
C ARG A 45 9.04 10.19 -0.66
N PRO A 46 8.64 10.52 -1.90
CA PRO A 46 8.35 9.48 -2.88
C PRO A 46 9.62 8.72 -3.27
N TYR A 47 9.48 7.42 -3.50
CA TYR A 47 10.52 6.64 -4.18
C TYR A 47 10.62 7.06 -5.65
N ALA A 48 11.73 6.72 -6.31
CA ALA A 48 11.90 6.95 -7.75
C ALA A 48 10.81 6.23 -8.56
N ASN A 49 10.45 5.02 -8.13
CA ASN A 49 9.23 4.32 -8.54
C ASN A 49 8.14 4.58 -7.50
N LEU A 50 7.05 5.25 -7.88
CA LEU A 50 5.95 5.53 -6.95
C LEU A 50 5.29 4.26 -6.40
N ALA A 51 5.30 3.17 -7.18
CA ALA A 51 4.74 1.88 -6.79
C ALA A 51 5.72 0.97 -6.04
N GLU A 52 6.92 1.43 -5.66
CA GLU A 52 7.96 0.61 -5.02
C GLU A 52 7.41 -0.29 -3.90
N MET A 53 6.66 0.26 -2.98
CA MET A 53 6.11 -0.51 -1.86
C MET A 53 5.01 -1.49 -2.32
N SER A 54 4.21 -1.12 -3.31
CA SER A 54 3.22 -2.00 -3.94
C SER A 54 3.91 -3.18 -4.64
N ASP A 55 5.02 -2.93 -5.33
CA ASP A 55 5.81 -3.96 -6.01
C ASP A 55 6.37 -4.98 -5.01
N ARG A 56 6.75 -4.54 -3.79
CA ARG A 56 7.20 -5.42 -2.72
C ARG A 56 6.09 -6.34 -2.22
N ILE A 57 4.87 -5.86 -2.12
CA ILE A 57 3.69 -6.68 -1.78
C ILE A 57 3.41 -7.69 -2.89
N ILE A 58 3.44 -7.26 -4.16
CA ILE A 58 3.25 -8.14 -5.32
C ILE A 58 4.33 -9.24 -5.35
N ALA A 59 5.59 -8.87 -5.13
CA ALA A 59 6.70 -9.82 -5.07
C ALA A 59 6.52 -10.84 -3.94
N ALA A 60 6.14 -10.38 -2.75
CA ALA A 60 5.86 -11.25 -1.59
C ALA A 60 4.72 -12.23 -1.87
N ALA A 61 3.60 -11.75 -2.44
CA ALA A 61 2.46 -12.60 -2.79
C ALA A 61 2.84 -13.63 -3.86
N THR A 62 3.61 -13.22 -4.86
CA THR A 62 4.12 -14.12 -5.92
C THR A 62 5.02 -15.19 -5.36
N LYS A 63 5.93 -14.82 -4.45
CA LYS A 63 6.86 -15.76 -3.78
C LYS A 63 6.12 -16.75 -2.90
N ALA A 64 5.11 -16.33 -2.17
CA ALA A 64 4.28 -17.19 -1.34
C ALA A 64 3.33 -18.06 -2.17
N GLY A 65 2.86 -17.59 -3.33
CA GLY A 65 1.88 -18.26 -4.17
C GLY A 65 0.43 -18.03 -3.73
N ILE A 66 0.15 -16.92 -3.05
CA ILE A 66 -1.22 -16.53 -2.62
C ILE A 66 -1.86 -15.60 -3.65
N GLY A 67 -3.16 -15.76 -3.90
CA GLY A 67 -3.92 -14.82 -4.74
C GLY A 67 -3.97 -13.42 -4.12
N LEU A 68 -3.91 -12.36 -4.95
CA LEU A 68 -3.80 -10.98 -4.47
C LEU A 68 -4.85 -10.07 -5.08
N THR A 69 -5.58 -9.35 -4.24
CA THR A 69 -6.26 -8.10 -4.60
C THR A 69 -5.55 -6.95 -3.90
N LEU A 70 -4.73 -6.22 -4.64
CA LEU A 70 -4.02 -5.06 -4.10
C LEU A 70 -4.96 -3.86 -4.00
N LEU A 71 -5.04 -3.25 -2.83
CA LEU A 71 -5.89 -2.09 -2.53
C LEU A 71 -5.03 -0.93 -2.01
N PRO A 72 -4.36 -0.16 -2.89
CA PRO A 72 -3.66 1.04 -2.45
C PRO A 72 -4.61 2.00 -1.74
N VAL A 73 -4.19 2.46 -0.55
CA VAL A 73 -5.03 3.30 0.29
C VAL A 73 -4.79 4.76 -0.03
N TYR A 74 -5.85 5.47 -0.37
CA TYR A 74 -5.82 6.92 -0.48
C TYR A 74 -5.98 7.56 0.90
N TYR A 75 -4.96 8.30 1.31
CA TYR A 75 -4.87 8.93 2.63
C TYR A 75 -4.35 10.36 2.46
N GLN A 76 -5.16 11.36 2.83
CA GLN A 76 -4.87 12.76 2.57
C GLN A 76 -4.66 13.56 3.86
N PHE A 77 -5.49 13.30 4.87
CA PHE A 77 -5.53 14.07 6.12
C PHE A 77 -5.43 13.18 7.36
N SER A 78 -4.96 13.77 8.46
CA SER A 78 -4.81 13.07 9.74
C SER A 78 -6.10 13.05 10.57
N GLY A 79 -7.11 13.85 10.21
CA GLY A 79 -8.38 13.94 10.94
C GLY A 79 -9.49 14.67 10.16
N CYS A 80 -10.73 14.60 10.66
CA CYS A 80 -11.92 15.17 10.05
C CYS A 80 -11.89 16.70 9.87
N ASP A 81 -10.99 17.38 10.53
CA ASP A 81 -10.74 18.82 10.44
C ASP A 81 -9.67 19.17 9.38
N LEU A 82 -9.39 18.24 8.48
CA LEU A 82 -8.41 18.39 7.39
C LEU A 82 -6.99 18.69 7.90
N ARG A 83 -6.65 18.21 9.09
CA ARG A 83 -5.31 18.41 9.66
C ARG A 83 -4.25 17.75 8.80
N PRO A 84 -3.07 18.40 8.64
CA PRO A 84 -1.93 17.81 7.95
C PRO A 84 -1.50 16.48 8.56
N LEU A 85 -0.93 15.62 7.74
CA LEU A 85 -0.33 14.36 8.17
C LEU A 85 0.89 14.63 9.05
N VAL A 86 1.03 13.86 10.11
CA VAL A 86 2.11 14.00 11.08
C VAL A 86 2.94 12.72 11.19
N SER A 87 4.25 12.86 11.46
CA SER A 87 5.15 11.74 11.73
C SER A 87 5.03 10.63 10.67
N GLY A 88 4.93 9.37 11.08
CA GLY A 88 4.83 8.20 10.20
C GLY A 88 3.62 8.19 9.25
N GLN A 89 2.57 9.00 9.50
CA GLN A 89 1.44 9.14 8.58
C GLN A 89 1.85 9.74 7.23
N GLN A 90 2.91 10.55 7.20
CA GLN A 90 3.42 11.14 5.97
C GLN A 90 3.79 10.08 4.92
N ARG A 91 4.17 8.88 5.37
CA ARG A 91 4.48 7.76 4.49
C ARG A 91 3.26 7.18 3.77
N PHE A 92 2.05 7.51 4.21
CA PHE A 92 0.78 7.08 3.59
C PHE A 92 0.23 8.16 2.64
N GLY A 93 0.67 9.41 2.84
CA GLY A 93 0.01 10.60 2.33
C GLY A 93 0.19 10.84 0.85
N ASN A 94 -0.92 11.09 0.18
CA ASN A 94 -0.95 11.51 -1.21
C ASN A 94 -1.98 12.62 -1.42
N ASP A 95 -1.67 13.56 -2.32
CA ASP A 95 -2.69 14.33 -3.00
C ASP A 95 -3.35 13.47 -4.10
N PRO A 96 -4.52 13.88 -4.64
CA PRO A 96 -5.25 13.09 -5.64
C PRO A 96 -4.40 12.76 -6.87
N GLU A 97 -3.65 13.72 -7.39
CA GLU A 97 -2.86 13.54 -8.62
C GLU A 97 -1.73 12.53 -8.42
N ARG A 98 -0.99 12.65 -7.32
CA ARG A 98 0.08 11.71 -6.98
C ARG A 98 -0.47 10.31 -6.71
N PHE A 99 -1.61 10.21 -6.04
CA PHE A 99 -2.25 8.92 -5.81
C PHE A 99 -2.67 8.22 -7.10
N LEU A 100 -3.26 8.96 -8.05
CA LEU A 100 -3.63 8.40 -9.35
C LEU A 100 -2.43 7.91 -10.14
N ARG A 101 -1.30 8.63 -10.09
CA ARG A 101 -0.04 8.17 -10.71
C ARG A 101 0.49 6.90 -10.03
N LEU A 102 0.51 6.86 -8.71
CA LEU A 102 0.91 5.69 -7.93
C LEU A 102 0.03 4.49 -8.29
N HIS A 103 -1.28 4.67 -8.32
CA HIS A 103 -2.23 3.62 -8.68
C HIS A 103 -2.01 3.12 -10.12
N ALA A 104 -1.76 4.03 -11.07
CA ALA A 104 -1.48 3.67 -12.46
C ALA A 104 -0.18 2.85 -12.57
N ASP A 105 0.87 3.19 -11.82
CA ASP A 105 2.12 2.43 -11.82
C ASP A 105 1.94 1.06 -11.15
N ALA A 106 1.27 0.98 -10.01
CA ALA A 106 0.92 -0.30 -9.37
C ALA A 106 0.04 -1.19 -10.27
N SER A 107 -0.88 -0.58 -11.04
CA SER A 107 -1.72 -1.31 -12.01
C SER A 107 -0.89 -1.98 -13.10
N LYS A 108 0.17 -1.33 -13.58
CA LYS A 108 1.09 -1.92 -14.56
C LYS A 108 1.80 -3.14 -13.96
N SER A 109 2.25 -3.04 -12.72
CA SER A 109 2.92 -4.14 -12.02
C SER A 109 1.98 -5.33 -11.82
N VAL A 110 0.74 -5.08 -11.39
CA VAL A 110 -0.28 -6.14 -11.26
C VAL A 110 -0.57 -6.79 -12.61
N ALA A 111 -0.69 -6.01 -13.68
CA ALA A 111 -0.99 -6.53 -15.04
C ALA A 111 0.12 -7.43 -15.60
N THR A 112 1.36 -7.30 -15.10
CA THR A 112 2.49 -8.17 -15.49
C THR A 112 2.68 -9.36 -14.57
N GLY A 113 1.93 -9.42 -13.47
CA GLY A 113 1.96 -10.50 -12.48
C GLY A 113 1.10 -11.72 -12.84
N PRO A 114 0.87 -12.62 -11.87
CA PRO A 114 -0.05 -13.74 -12.01
C PRO A 114 -1.48 -13.30 -12.43
N LYS A 115 -2.16 -14.14 -13.23
CA LYS A 115 -3.47 -13.81 -13.83
C LYS A 115 -4.60 -13.63 -12.81
N ASP A 116 -4.46 -14.17 -11.63
CA ASP A 116 -5.41 -14.08 -10.51
C ASP A 116 -5.17 -12.85 -9.63
N TYR A 117 -4.19 -12.01 -9.99
CA TYR A 117 -3.98 -10.75 -9.30
C TYR A 117 -4.89 -9.66 -9.87
N THR A 118 -5.45 -8.89 -8.96
CA THR A 118 -6.29 -7.74 -9.28
C THR A 118 -5.87 -6.51 -8.47
N ILE A 119 -6.28 -5.34 -8.92
CA ILE A 119 -6.07 -4.09 -8.21
C ILE A 119 -7.39 -3.33 -8.10
N GLY A 120 -7.62 -2.75 -6.96
CA GLY A 120 -8.66 -1.77 -6.71
C GLY A 120 -8.07 -0.51 -6.12
N LEU A 121 -8.87 0.32 -5.52
CA LEU A 121 -8.43 1.45 -4.70
C LEU A 121 -9.28 1.53 -3.43
N ALA A 122 -8.70 2.05 -2.37
CA ALA A 122 -9.37 2.14 -1.09
C ALA A 122 -9.23 3.57 -0.51
N PRO A 123 -10.23 4.44 -0.66
CA PRO A 123 -10.29 5.66 0.15
C PRO A 123 -10.35 5.23 1.63
N HIS A 124 -9.43 5.75 2.44
CA HIS A 124 -9.30 5.29 3.83
C HIS A 124 -10.61 5.46 4.62
N SER A 125 -11.12 6.67 4.67
CA SER A 125 -12.36 7.01 5.37
C SER A 125 -12.66 8.50 5.20
N LEU A 126 -13.89 8.93 5.49
CA LEU A 126 -14.29 10.35 5.51
C LEU A 126 -13.47 11.19 6.50
N ARG A 127 -12.72 10.59 7.40
CA ARG A 127 -11.79 11.28 8.29
C ARG A 127 -10.49 11.67 7.60
N ALA A 128 -10.05 10.89 6.64
CA ALA A 128 -8.73 11.00 6.04
C ALA A 128 -8.76 11.44 4.57
N VAL A 129 -9.94 11.54 3.99
CA VAL A 129 -10.17 11.98 2.60
C VAL A 129 -11.31 12.97 2.63
N ASP A 130 -11.17 14.11 1.95
CA ASP A 130 -12.26 15.06 1.81
C ASP A 130 -13.25 14.63 0.71
N THR A 131 -14.40 15.30 0.66
CA THR A 131 -15.45 14.99 -0.33
C THR A 131 -15.06 15.33 -1.76
N SER A 132 -14.03 16.15 -1.98
CA SER A 132 -13.52 16.48 -3.31
C SER A 132 -12.51 15.45 -3.82
N GLY A 133 -11.97 14.62 -2.92
CA GLY A 133 -11.05 13.54 -3.24
C GLY A 133 -11.73 12.16 -3.44
N LEU A 134 -13.06 12.10 -3.29
CA LEU A 134 -13.88 10.92 -3.53
C LEU A 134 -14.52 10.95 -4.90
#